data_965d67f2101b38c15e2142f2632d7658
#
_entry.id   965d67f2101b38c15e2142f2632d7658
#
_cell.length_a   1.000
_cell.length_b   1.000
_cell.length_c   1.000
_cell.angle_alpha   90.00
_cell.angle_beta   90.00
_cell.angle_gamma   90.00
#
_symmetry.space_group_name_H-M   'P 1'
#
loop_
_entity.id
_entity.type
_entity.pdbx_description
1 polymer ?
#
loop_
_entity_poly.entity_id
_entity_poly.type
_entity_poly.pdbx_seq_one_letter_code
_entity_poly.pdbx_strand_id
1 'polypeptide(L)'
;MTQAVTLLLAGLVVFVTHALEAITGFGCTVLALPFVTGLFGVKQGVEILTILAWILSLYIVITKVKDIVWHEFTKILIFVLAGLLIGMYLFHHVDSAPLKRILSYFIILAASVQLIQFVFPKVGQMRMPKAVGYILLFLGGIIHGMFSSGGPLIVLYASQSLPEKGNFRATLCLLWVTLNSIIIGSYVLSSSITRPVTTKTLVMLPFLAAGIVFGEWAHQRVKKETFKVLIFSTLLLAGIVMLVA
;
A
#
# COMPACT_ATOMS: atom_id res chain seq x y z
N MET A 1 -19.00 19.61 2.94
CA MET A 1 -19.23 18.66 1.83
C MET A 1 -20.38 17.74 2.17
N THR A 2 -21.26 17.41 1.23
CA THR A 2 -22.29 16.39 1.44
C THR A 2 -21.65 15.01 1.53
N GLN A 3 -22.27 14.10 2.30
CA GLN A 3 -21.76 12.73 2.46
C GLN A 3 -21.57 12.02 1.11
N ALA A 4 -22.48 12.25 0.15
CA ALA A 4 -22.39 11.68 -1.19
C ALA A 4 -21.13 12.15 -1.95
N VAL A 5 -20.79 13.42 -1.89
CA VAL A 5 -19.57 13.98 -2.53
C VAL A 5 -18.30 13.37 -1.89
N THR A 6 -18.28 13.24 -0.55
CA THR A 6 -17.15 12.63 0.16
C THR A 6 -16.93 11.17 -0.28
N LEU A 7 -18.00 10.39 -0.39
CA LEU A 7 -17.94 9.00 -0.85
C LEU A 7 -17.52 8.89 -2.32
N LEU A 8 -18.01 9.78 -3.19
CA LEU A 8 -17.61 9.79 -4.60
C LEU A 8 -16.12 10.11 -4.76
N LEU A 9 -15.61 11.13 -4.04
CA LEU A 9 -14.19 11.47 -4.08
C LEU A 9 -13.31 10.32 -3.58
N ALA A 10 -13.69 9.69 -2.46
CA ALA A 10 -12.98 8.51 -1.97
C ALA A 10 -13.02 7.36 -2.98
N GLY A 11 -14.16 7.12 -3.63
CA GLY A 11 -14.31 6.13 -4.68
C GLY A 11 -13.39 6.37 -5.88
N LEU A 12 -13.29 7.62 -6.36
CA LEU A 12 -12.37 7.98 -7.44
C LEU A 12 -10.90 7.75 -7.04
N VAL A 13 -10.52 8.09 -5.80
CA VAL A 13 -9.18 7.79 -5.28
C VAL A 13 -8.94 6.28 -5.27
N VAL A 14 -9.89 5.49 -4.77
CA VAL A 14 -9.81 4.02 -4.77
C VAL A 14 -9.66 3.49 -6.20
N PHE A 15 -10.48 3.94 -7.14
CA PHE A 15 -10.38 3.54 -8.55
C PHE A 15 -8.98 3.75 -9.10
N VAL A 16 -8.44 4.97 -9.00
CA VAL A 16 -7.12 5.31 -9.56
C VAL A 16 -6.01 4.53 -8.88
N THR A 17 -5.98 4.50 -7.56
CA THR A 17 -4.87 3.89 -6.82
C THR A 17 -4.87 2.36 -6.92
N HIS A 18 -6.04 1.72 -6.96
CA HIS A 18 -6.13 0.27 -7.12
C HIS A 18 -5.92 -0.17 -8.58
N ALA A 19 -6.28 0.66 -9.57
CA ALA A 19 -5.85 0.44 -10.95
C ALA A 19 -4.32 0.45 -11.08
N LEU A 20 -3.65 1.37 -10.38
CA LEU A 20 -2.19 1.41 -10.34
C LEU A 20 -1.57 0.17 -9.69
N GLU A 21 -2.11 -0.28 -8.57
CA GLU A 21 -1.64 -1.52 -7.94
C GLU A 21 -1.93 -2.74 -8.82
N ALA A 22 -3.07 -2.81 -9.48
CA ALA A 22 -3.35 -3.85 -10.45
C ALA A 22 -2.32 -3.90 -11.58
N ILE A 23 -1.73 -2.76 -11.98
CA ILE A 23 -0.63 -2.68 -12.94
C ILE A 23 0.71 -3.09 -12.33
N THR A 24 1.03 -2.63 -11.11
CA THR A 24 2.39 -2.65 -10.54
C THR A 24 2.61 -3.74 -9.49
N GLY A 25 1.54 -4.22 -8.86
CA GLY A 25 1.58 -5.17 -7.75
C GLY A 25 1.76 -4.53 -6.35
N PHE A 26 1.78 -3.19 -6.24
CA PHE A 26 1.91 -2.48 -4.95
C PHE A 26 1.48 -1.02 -5.05
N GLY A 27 1.19 -0.42 -3.91
CA GLY A 27 1.13 1.04 -3.76
C GLY A 27 -0.25 1.66 -3.67
N CYS A 28 -1.35 0.91 -3.86
CA CYS A 28 -2.70 1.49 -3.74
C CYS A 28 -2.89 2.16 -2.40
N THR A 29 -2.50 1.50 -1.32
CA THR A 29 -2.72 2.01 0.04
C THR A 29 -1.91 3.27 0.29
N VAL A 30 -0.58 3.28 0.03
CA VAL A 30 0.25 4.46 0.27
C VAL A 30 -0.22 5.67 -0.53
N LEU A 31 -0.72 5.44 -1.75
CA LEU A 31 -1.24 6.51 -2.60
C LEU A 31 -2.62 7.02 -2.16
N ALA A 32 -3.49 6.13 -1.67
CA ALA A 32 -4.84 6.47 -1.22
C ALA A 32 -4.87 7.09 0.18
N LEU A 33 -3.93 6.71 1.06
CA LEU A 33 -3.92 7.08 2.47
C LEU A 33 -4.13 8.58 2.74
N PRO A 34 -3.35 9.52 2.17
CA PRO A 34 -3.51 10.93 2.51
C PRO A 34 -4.91 11.46 2.19
N PHE A 35 -5.52 10.98 1.13
CA PHE A 35 -6.85 11.40 0.70
C PHE A 35 -7.95 10.74 1.54
N VAL A 36 -7.90 9.43 1.68
CA VAL A 36 -8.95 8.66 2.38
C VAL A 36 -8.92 8.93 3.88
N THR A 37 -7.72 9.06 4.48
CA THR A 37 -7.59 9.40 5.90
C THR A 37 -7.99 10.86 6.18
N GLY A 38 -7.78 11.77 5.23
CA GLY A 38 -8.29 13.14 5.30
C GLY A 38 -9.82 13.23 5.30
N LEU A 39 -10.49 12.30 4.59
CA LEU A 39 -11.95 12.26 4.49
C LEU A 39 -12.62 11.50 5.66
N PHE A 40 -12.00 10.44 6.17
CA PHE A 40 -12.63 9.51 7.13
C PHE A 40 -11.88 9.38 8.47
N GLY A 41 -10.75 10.08 8.62
CA GLY A 41 -9.83 9.91 9.75
C GLY A 41 -8.88 8.72 9.54
N VAL A 42 -7.75 8.74 10.30
CA VAL A 42 -6.64 7.79 10.07
C VAL A 42 -7.08 6.35 10.29
N LYS A 43 -7.70 6.03 11.43
CA LYS A 43 -8.07 4.63 11.74
C LYS A 43 -9.06 4.06 10.74
N GLN A 44 -10.18 4.73 10.49
CA GLN A 44 -11.18 4.24 9.52
C GLN A 44 -10.62 4.17 8.09
N GLY A 45 -9.82 5.17 7.69
CA GLY A 45 -9.21 5.19 6.36
C GLY A 45 -8.27 4.02 6.14
N VAL A 46 -7.44 3.69 7.13
CA VAL A 46 -6.53 2.52 7.07
C VAL A 46 -7.32 1.23 7.02
N GLU A 47 -8.33 1.05 7.87
CA GLU A 47 -9.16 -0.16 7.91
C GLU A 47 -9.85 -0.43 6.55
N ILE A 48 -10.48 0.61 5.96
CA ILE A 48 -11.14 0.51 4.65
C ILE A 48 -10.12 0.12 3.56
N LEU A 49 -9.00 0.82 3.49
CA LEU A 49 -7.98 0.59 2.47
C LEU A 49 -7.32 -0.78 2.61
N THR A 50 -7.12 -1.28 3.84
CA THR A 50 -6.59 -2.62 4.09
C THR A 50 -7.49 -3.70 3.50
N ILE A 51 -8.81 -3.58 3.71
CA ILE A 51 -9.79 -4.54 3.18
C ILE A 51 -9.81 -4.50 1.64
N LEU A 52 -9.83 -3.30 1.04
CA LEU A 52 -9.86 -3.14 -0.41
C LEU A 52 -8.57 -3.66 -1.06
N ALA A 53 -7.41 -3.37 -0.49
CA ALA A 53 -6.12 -3.87 -0.95
C ALA A 53 -6.03 -5.40 -0.83
N TRP A 54 -6.58 -5.98 0.22
CA TRP A 54 -6.67 -7.44 0.39
C TRP A 54 -7.49 -8.07 -0.73
N ILE A 55 -8.66 -7.52 -1.07
CA ILE A 55 -9.52 -8.03 -2.15
C ILE A 55 -8.79 -7.98 -3.51
N LEU A 56 -8.13 -6.85 -3.83
CA LEU A 56 -7.34 -6.71 -5.06
C LEU A 56 -6.21 -7.74 -5.13
N SER A 57 -5.44 -7.84 -4.06
CA SER A 57 -4.28 -8.74 -4.01
C SER A 57 -4.71 -10.20 -4.07
N LEU A 58 -5.83 -10.58 -3.45
CA LEU A 58 -6.40 -11.92 -3.53
C LEU A 58 -6.79 -12.27 -4.98
N TYR A 59 -7.44 -11.34 -5.69
CA TYR A 59 -7.75 -11.52 -7.11
C TYR A 59 -6.48 -11.81 -7.95
N ILE A 60 -5.41 -11.03 -7.73
CA ILE A 60 -4.14 -11.23 -8.46
C ILE A 60 -3.50 -12.58 -8.11
N VAL A 61 -3.48 -12.97 -6.84
CA VAL A 61 -2.94 -14.26 -6.41
C VAL A 61 -3.66 -15.43 -7.06
N ILE A 62 -5.01 -15.42 -7.06
CA ILE A 62 -5.81 -16.47 -7.66
C ILE A 62 -5.54 -16.59 -9.17
N THR A 63 -5.40 -15.47 -9.87
CA THR A 63 -5.21 -15.44 -11.34
C THR A 63 -3.77 -15.68 -11.77
N LYS A 64 -2.77 -15.45 -10.89
CA LYS A 64 -1.33 -15.48 -11.19
C LYS A 64 -0.52 -16.38 -10.25
N VAL A 65 -1.13 -17.41 -9.69
CA VAL A 65 -0.48 -18.32 -8.72
C VAL A 65 0.82 -18.94 -9.24
N LYS A 66 0.91 -19.20 -10.55
CA LYS A 66 2.08 -19.81 -11.19
C LYS A 66 3.31 -18.91 -11.22
N ASP A 67 3.12 -17.60 -11.11
CA ASP A 67 4.19 -16.61 -11.16
C ASP A 67 4.80 -16.34 -9.77
N ILE A 68 4.31 -17.02 -8.72
CA ILE A 68 4.77 -16.81 -7.33
C ILE A 68 6.14 -17.46 -7.14
N VAL A 69 7.11 -16.68 -6.63
CA VAL A 69 8.43 -17.16 -6.24
C VAL A 69 8.45 -17.46 -4.73
N TRP A 70 8.07 -18.69 -4.38
CA TRP A 70 7.85 -19.14 -2.99
C TRP A 70 9.04 -18.91 -2.06
N HIS A 71 10.26 -19.13 -2.56
CA HIS A 71 11.47 -18.93 -1.77
C HIS A 71 11.66 -17.46 -1.37
N GLU A 72 11.48 -16.52 -2.29
CA GLU A 72 11.57 -15.09 -2.00
C GLU A 72 10.39 -14.63 -1.14
N PHE A 73 9.18 -15.13 -1.39
CA PHE A 73 8.01 -14.88 -0.54
C PHE A 73 8.31 -15.21 0.92
N THR A 74 8.77 -16.45 1.21
CA THR A 74 9.05 -16.90 2.59
C THR A 74 10.13 -16.05 3.25
N LYS A 75 11.20 -15.72 2.51
CA LYS A 75 12.28 -14.88 2.99
C LYS A 75 11.78 -13.48 3.37
N ILE A 76 11.03 -12.83 2.49
CA ILE A 76 10.45 -11.51 2.73
C ILE A 76 9.48 -11.56 3.92
N LEU A 77 8.61 -12.58 3.94
CA LEU A 77 7.59 -12.74 4.98
C LEU A 77 8.19 -12.80 6.38
N ILE A 78 9.26 -13.54 6.60
CA ILE A 78 9.89 -13.71 7.93
C ILE A 78 10.29 -12.35 8.51
N PHE A 79 11.00 -11.52 7.73
CA PHE A 79 11.46 -10.23 8.22
C PHE A 79 10.32 -9.21 8.37
N VAL A 80 9.39 -9.20 7.41
CA VAL A 80 8.24 -8.29 7.44
C VAL A 80 7.29 -8.63 8.58
N LEU A 81 7.07 -9.93 8.86
CA LEU A 81 6.16 -10.39 9.91
C LEU A 81 6.62 -9.95 11.30
N ALA A 82 7.93 -10.00 11.56
CA ALA A 82 8.49 -9.52 12.83
C ALA A 82 8.19 -8.03 13.06
N GLY A 83 8.32 -7.20 12.03
CA GLY A 83 7.95 -5.77 12.09
C GLY A 83 6.44 -5.54 12.15
N LEU A 84 5.64 -6.35 11.44
CA LEU A 84 4.19 -6.25 11.38
C LEU A 84 3.55 -6.25 12.77
N LEU A 85 3.97 -7.17 13.64
CA LEU A 85 3.41 -7.30 14.99
C LEU A 85 3.62 -6.02 15.80
N ILE A 86 4.81 -5.41 15.70
CA ILE A 86 5.11 -4.13 16.34
C ILE A 86 4.22 -3.02 15.77
N GLY A 87 4.09 -2.96 14.44
CA GLY A 87 3.25 -1.96 13.77
C GLY A 87 1.78 -2.06 14.16
N MET A 88 1.24 -3.27 14.22
CA MET A 88 -0.14 -3.52 14.66
C MET A 88 -0.36 -3.10 16.11
N TYR A 89 0.58 -3.41 17.00
CA TYR A 89 0.53 -2.96 18.39
C TYR A 89 0.47 -1.43 18.46
N LEU A 90 1.35 -0.73 17.74
CA LEU A 90 1.37 0.73 17.68
C LEU A 90 0.05 1.31 17.13
N PHE A 91 -0.52 0.72 16.08
CA PHE A 91 -1.79 1.18 15.49
C PHE A 91 -2.95 1.15 16.49
N HIS A 92 -3.01 0.12 17.32
CA HIS A 92 -4.09 -0.04 18.29
C HIS A 92 -3.92 0.85 19.54
N HIS A 93 -2.68 1.11 19.97
CA HIS A 93 -2.39 1.79 21.25
C HIS A 93 -2.03 3.26 21.11
N VAL A 94 -1.67 3.72 19.90
CA VAL A 94 -1.33 5.12 19.64
C VAL A 94 -2.57 5.89 19.19
N ASP A 95 -2.71 7.12 19.71
CA ASP A 95 -3.79 8.03 19.33
C ASP A 95 -3.70 8.48 17.85
N SER A 96 -4.83 8.93 17.31
CA SER A 96 -4.92 9.32 15.89
C SER A 96 -4.01 10.48 15.50
N ALA A 97 -3.73 11.43 16.41
CA ALA A 97 -2.89 12.59 16.10
C ALA A 97 -1.40 12.23 15.90
N PRO A 98 -0.73 11.47 16.80
CA PRO A 98 0.61 10.93 16.52
C PRO A 98 0.64 10.02 15.29
N LEU A 99 -0.36 9.15 15.10
CA LEU A 99 -0.46 8.30 13.90
C LEU A 99 -0.48 9.13 12.61
N LYS A 100 -1.25 10.22 12.58
CA LYS A 100 -1.30 11.15 11.45
C LYS A 100 0.08 11.73 11.15
N ARG A 101 0.82 12.16 12.16
CA ARG A 101 2.20 12.70 12.00
C ARG A 101 3.17 11.66 11.46
N ILE A 102 3.18 10.46 12.05
CA ILE A 102 4.03 9.34 11.58
C ILE A 102 3.71 9.02 10.12
N LEU A 103 2.44 8.93 9.77
CA LEU A 103 1.98 8.70 8.41
C LEU A 103 2.45 9.80 7.46
N SER A 104 2.33 11.08 7.85
CA SER A 104 2.77 12.22 7.04
C SER A 104 4.27 12.17 6.75
N TYR A 105 5.10 11.94 7.77
CA TYR A 105 6.55 11.79 7.60
C TYR A 105 6.90 10.60 6.70
N PHE A 106 6.21 9.47 6.89
CA PHE A 106 6.42 8.30 6.06
C PHE A 106 6.08 8.57 4.59
N ILE A 107 4.94 9.21 4.32
CA ILE A 107 4.50 9.56 2.95
C ILE A 107 5.51 10.51 2.29
N ILE A 108 5.98 11.55 3.00
CA ILE A 108 6.99 12.48 2.50
C ILE A 108 8.28 11.74 2.16
N LEU A 109 8.75 10.89 3.08
CA LEU A 109 9.98 10.10 2.86
C LEU A 109 9.83 9.16 1.66
N ALA A 110 8.74 8.39 1.61
CA ALA A 110 8.48 7.44 0.53
C ALA A 110 8.40 8.14 -0.83
N ALA A 111 7.66 9.24 -0.92
CA ALA A 111 7.55 10.02 -2.15
C ALA A 111 8.89 10.64 -2.56
N SER A 112 9.66 11.19 -1.62
CA SER A 112 10.98 11.76 -1.88
C SER A 112 11.97 10.71 -2.41
N VAL A 113 12.02 9.53 -1.80
CA VAL A 113 12.90 8.43 -2.26
C VAL A 113 12.53 8.01 -3.68
N GLN A 114 11.25 7.88 -4.00
CA GLN A 114 10.80 7.49 -5.34
C GLN A 114 11.10 8.56 -6.39
N LEU A 115 10.95 9.85 -6.05
CA LEU A 115 11.31 10.96 -6.94
C LEU A 115 12.82 11.04 -7.16
N ILE A 116 13.63 10.87 -6.11
CA ILE A 116 15.10 10.81 -6.22
C ILE A 116 15.54 9.66 -7.13
N GLN A 117 14.96 8.47 -6.97
CA GLN A 117 15.28 7.33 -7.85
C GLN A 117 14.86 7.57 -9.30
N PHE A 118 13.82 8.36 -9.53
CA PHE A 118 13.42 8.76 -10.87
C PHE A 118 14.40 9.74 -11.50
N VAL A 119 14.81 10.79 -10.76
CA VAL A 119 15.75 11.82 -11.23
C VAL A 119 17.19 11.25 -11.37
N PHE A 120 17.56 10.36 -10.46
CA PHE A 120 18.87 9.71 -10.42
C PHE A 120 18.77 8.18 -10.55
N PRO A 121 18.51 7.63 -11.76
CA PRO A 121 18.31 6.19 -11.96
C PRO A 121 19.44 5.31 -11.46
N LYS A 122 20.70 5.82 -11.46
CA LYS A 122 21.86 5.11 -10.94
C LYS A 122 21.74 4.77 -9.45
N VAL A 123 21.07 5.62 -8.66
CA VAL A 123 20.84 5.37 -7.22
C VAL A 123 19.92 4.15 -7.01
N GLY A 124 18.89 4.00 -7.83
CA GLY A 124 17.98 2.86 -7.79
C GLY A 124 18.58 1.53 -8.28
N GLN A 125 19.70 1.60 -9.02
CA GLN A 125 20.40 0.42 -9.56
C GLN A 125 21.56 -0.06 -8.69
N MET A 126 21.92 0.67 -7.64
CA MET A 126 22.99 0.25 -6.71
C MET A 126 22.57 -1.04 -5.99
N ARG A 127 23.46 -2.05 -6.03
CA ARG A 127 23.24 -3.28 -5.27
C ARG A 127 23.24 -2.96 -3.78
N MET A 128 22.13 -3.27 -3.16
CA MET A 128 21.95 -3.07 -1.72
C MET A 128 22.64 -4.18 -0.93
N PRO A 129 23.42 -3.86 0.12
CA PRO A 129 23.91 -4.87 1.04
C PRO A 129 22.74 -5.66 1.66
N LYS A 130 22.87 -6.99 1.76
CA LYS A 130 21.79 -7.86 2.27
C LYS A 130 21.26 -7.41 3.62
N ALA A 131 22.15 -7.00 4.54
CA ALA A 131 21.75 -6.49 5.85
C ALA A 131 20.81 -5.28 5.77
N VAL A 132 21.12 -4.31 4.90
CA VAL A 132 20.25 -3.14 4.66
C VAL A 132 18.90 -3.58 4.12
N GLY A 133 18.87 -4.54 3.18
CA GLY A 133 17.65 -5.10 2.66
C GLY A 133 16.76 -5.70 3.76
N TYR A 134 17.32 -6.48 4.67
CA TYR A 134 16.56 -7.09 5.79
C TYR A 134 16.05 -6.04 6.79
N ILE A 135 16.83 -4.99 7.06
CA ILE A 135 16.37 -3.86 7.88
C ILE A 135 15.19 -3.16 7.22
N LEU A 136 15.24 -2.93 5.91
CA LEU A 136 14.13 -2.31 5.16
C LEU A 136 12.87 -3.19 5.17
N LEU A 137 13.01 -4.52 5.08
CA LEU A 137 11.88 -5.43 5.20
C LEU A 137 11.25 -5.35 6.59
N PHE A 138 12.05 -5.35 7.65
CA PHE A 138 11.57 -5.22 9.02
C PHE A 138 10.85 -3.87 9.26
N LEU A 139 11.47 -2.75 8.86
CA LEU A 139 10.85 -1.42 8.94
C LEU A 139 9.60 -1.33 8.07
N GLY A 140 9.63 -1.91 6.87
CA GLY A 140 8.48 -2.04 5.99
C GLY A 140 7.33 -2.80 6.66
N GLY A 141 7.66 -3.83 7.45
CA GLY A 141 6.71 -4.57 8.27
C GLY A 141 6.05 -3.69 9.33
N ILE A 142 6.81 -2.87 10.06
CA ILE A 142 6.28 -1.92 11.05
C ILE A 142 5.29 -0.97 10.39
N ILE A 143 5.69 -0.34 9.30
CA ILE A 143 4.82 0.59 8.55
C ILE A 143 3.60 -0.13 7.98
N HIS A 144 3.76 -1.38 7.51
CA HIS A 144 2.64 -2.16 7.02
C HIS A 144 1.64 -2.49 8.13
N GLY A 145 2.13 -2.88 9.31
CA GLY A 145 1.29 -3.14 10.48
C GLY A 145 0.53 -1.90 10.97
N MET A 146 1.13 -0.71 10.84
CA MET A 146 0.47 0.55 11.21
C MET A 146 -0.54 1.03 10.16
N PHE A 147 -0.21 0.95 8.87
CA PHE A 147 -0.95 1.66 7.83
C PHE A 147 -1.27 0.81 6.59
N SER A 148 -1.00 -0.50 6.62
CA SER A 148 -1.07 -1.41 5.45
C SER A 148 -0.30 -0.86 4.23
N SER A 149 0.78 -0.12 4.47
CA SER A 149 1.48 0.70 3.46
C SER A 149 3.01 0.51 3.47
N GLY A 150 3.51 -0.65 3.91
CA GLY A 150 4.95 -0.96 3.92
C GLY A 150 5.59 -1.14 2.53
N GLY A 151 4.77 -1.11 1.48
CA GLY A 151 5.20 -1.35 0.10
C GLY A 151 6.46 -0.61 -0.33
N PRO A 152 6.60 0.70 -0.17
CA PRO A 152 7.78 1.44 -0.60
C PRO A 152 9.12 0.88 -0.08
N LEU A 153 9.19 0.46 1.17
CA LEU A 153 10.40 -0.12 1.77
C LEU A 153 10.63 -1.56 1.32
N ILE A 154 9.57 -2.37 1.29
CA ILE A 154 9.63 -3.77 0.86
C ILE A 154 10.03 -3.87 -0.61
N VAL A 155 9.48 -3.00 -1.46
CA VAL A 155 9.76 -2.93 -2.89
C VAL A 155 11.23 -2.62 -3.19
N LEU A 156 11.92 -1.84 -2.35
CA LEU A 156 13.36 -1.59 -2.52
C LEU A 156 14.18 -2.88 -2.49
N TYR A 157 13.82 -3.82 -1.60
CA TYR A 157 14.43 -5.15 -1.56
C TYR A 157 13.89 -6.04 -2.71
N ALA A 158 12.58 -6.12 -2.86
CA ALA A 158 11.93 -7.03 -3.79
C ALA A 158 12.29 -6.74 -5.25
N SER A 159 12.52 -5.47 -5.63
CA SER A 159 12.93 -5.09 -6.99
C SER A 159 14.29 -5.65 -7.40
N GLN A 160 15.16 -5.95 -6.43
CA GLN A 160 16.47 -6.56 -6.69
C GLN A 160 16.44 -8.09 -6.67
N SER A 161 15.51 -8.69 -5.90
CA SER A 161 15.39 -10.14 -5.77
C SER A 161 14.38 -10.76 -6.74
N LEU A 162 13.46 -9.96 -7.27
CA LEU A 162 12.39 -10.36 -8.19
C LEU A 162 12.41 -9.45 -9.44
N PRO A 163 13.36 -9.64 -10.39
CA PRO A 163 13.53 -8.75 -11.54
C PRO A 163 12.37 -8.86 -12.57
N GLU A 164 11.72 -10.03 -12.66
CA GLU A 164 10.64 -10.26 -13.60
C GLU A 164 9.33 -9.66 -13.10
N LYS A 165 8.61 -8.92 -13.95
CA LYS A 165 7.39 -8.18 -13.58
C LYS A 165 6.27 -9.10 -13.08
N GLY A 166 6.07 -10.26 -13.71
CA GLY A 166 5.05 -11.23 -13.31
C GLY A 166 5.33 -11.77 -11.92
N ASN A 167 6.55 -12.27 -11.70
CA ASN A 167 7.01 -12.84 -10.44
C ASN A 167 6.97 -11.80 -9.30
N PHE A 168 7.43 -10.59 -9.57
CA PHE A 168 7.38 -9.47 -8.63
C PHE A 168 5.94 -9.17 -8.18
N ARG A 169 5.01 -9.00 -9.15
CA ARG A 169 3.61 -8.69 -8.88
C ARG A 169 2.93 -9.80 -8.10
N ALA A 170 3.02 -11.04 -8.57
CA ALA A 170 2.35 -12.17 -7.94
C ALA A 170 2.88 -12.46 -6.52
N THR A 171 4.21 -12.42 -6.34
CA THR A 171 4.84 -12.68 -5.04
C THR A 171 4.52 -11.60 -4.02
N LEU A 172 4.53 -10.31 -4.42
CA LEU A 172 4.14 -9.22 -3.52
C LEU A 172 2.64 -9.25 -3.21
N CYS A 173 1.77 -9.56 -4.18
CA CYS A 173 0.35 -9.69 -3.90
C CYS A 173 0.07 -10.82 -2.92
N LEU A 174 0.78 -11.96 -2.99
CA LEU A 174 0.67 -13.00 -1.96
C LEU A 174 1.13 -12.50 -0.59
N LEU A 175 2.19 -11.71 -0.54
CA LEU A 175 2.63 -11.07 0.70
C LEU A 175 1.53 -10.17 1.27
N TRP A 176 0.92 -9.31 0.44
CA TRP A 176 -0.16 -8.43 0.88
C TRP A 176 -1.40 -9.20 1.35
N VAL A 177 -1.80 -10.26 0.66
CA VAL A 177 -2.88 -11.14 1.13
C VAL A 177 -2.56 -11.69 2.51
N THR A 178 -1.36 -12.22 2.71
CA THR A 178 -0.95 -12.83 3.98
C THR A 178 -0.93 -11.80 5.11
N LEU A 179 -0.27 -10.67 4.91
CA LEU A 179 -0.14 -9.63 5.95
C LEU A 179 -1.48 -8.97 6.25
N ASN A 180 -2.27 -8.62 5.23
CA ASN A 180 -3.58 -8.00 5.43
C ASN A 180 -4.59 -8.97 6.04
N SER A 181 -4.48 -10.28 5.80
CA SER A 181 -5.31 -11.27 6.51
C SER A 181 -5.06 -11.24 8.02
N ILE A 182 -3.80 -11.12 8.44
CA ILE A 182 -3.43 -10.99 9.87
C ILE A 182 -3.98 -9.67 10.44
N ILE A 183 -3.81 -8.56 9.72
CA ILE A 183 -4.30 -7.24 10.14
C ILE A 183 -5.84 -7.23 10.23
N ILE A 184 -6.55 -7.73 9.23
CA ILE A 184 -8.03 -7.80 9.22
C ILE A 184 -8.50 -8.72 10.36
N GLY A 185 -7.80 -9.83 10.59
CA GLY A 185 -8.06 -10.70 11.75
C GLY A 185 -7.97 -9.93 13.07
N SER A 186 -6.98 -9.06 13.24
CA SER A 186 -6.86 -8.20 14.44
C SER A 186 -8.00 -7.18 14.55
N TYR A 187 -8.45 -6.62 13.43
CA TYR A 187 -9.61 -5.71 13.41
C TYR A 187 -10.91 -6.40 13.82
N VAL A 188 -11.09 -7.65 13.39
CA VAL A 188 -12.25 -8.46 13.81
C VAL A 188 -12.19 -8.76 15.30
N LEU A 189 -11.04 -9.20 15.81
CA LEU A 189 -10.85 -9.52 17.22
C LEU A 189 -11.02 -8.29 18.13
N SER A 190 -10.57 -7.12 17.70
CA SER A 190 -10.72 -5.86 18.43
C SER A 190 -12.07 -5.16 18.22
N SER A 191 -12.98 -5.76 17.45
CA SER A 191 -14.26 -5.15 17.07
C SER A 191 -14.12 -3.75 16.43
N SER A 192 -13.00 -3.47 15.77
CA SER A 192 -12.72 -2.20 15.09
C SER A 192 -13.57 -2.03 13.83
N ILE A 193 -14.00 -3.12 13.19
CA ILE A 193 -14.83 -3.07 11.97
C ILE A 193 -16.25 -2.65 12.34
N THR A 194 -16.45 -1.34 12.43
CA THR A 194 -17.74 -0.74 12.76
C THR A 194 -18.68 -0.69 11.54
N ARG A 195 -20.00 -0.46 11.79
CA ARG A 195 -20.96 -0.24 10.70
C ARG A 195 -20.52 0.84 9.69
N PRO A 196 -20.00 2.03 10.12
CA PRO A 196 -19.48 3.02 9.19
C PRO A 196 -18.35 2.52 8.29
N VAL A 197 -17.40 1.73 8.83
CA VAL A 197 -16.31 1.13 8.06
C VAL A 197 -16.86 0.16 7.01
N THR A 198 -17.75 -0.75 7.43
CA THR A 198 -18.39 -1.72 6.52
C THR A 198 -19.15 -1.03 5.39
N THR A 199 -20.00 -0.06 5.72
CA THR A 199 -20.82 0.66 4.72
C THR A 199 -19.92 1.39 3.71
N LYS A 200 -18.90 2.12 4.19
CA LYS A 200 -17.95 2.83 3.31
C LYS A 200 -17.19 1.86 2.42
N THR A 201 -16.72 0.73 2.97
CA THR A 201 -16.03 -0.31 2.20
C THR A 201 -16.93 -0.86 1.09
N LEU A 202 -18.19 -1.19 1.40
CA LEU A 202 -19.14 -1.70 0.40
C LEU A 202 -19.39 -0.69 -0.72
N VAL A 203 -19.52 0.60 -0.40
CA VAL A 203 -19.69 1.67 -1.40
C VAL A 203 -18.43 1.80 -2.30
N MET A 204 -17.24 1.47 -1.79
CA MET A 204 -15.99 1.52 -2.56
C MET A 204 -15.80 0.31 -3.49
N LEU A 205 -16.50 -0.82 -3.27
CA LEU A 205 -16.32 -2.03 -4.09
C LEU A 205 -16.54 -1.85 -5.60
N PRO A 206 -17.55 -1.11 -6.09
CA PRO A 206 -17.69 -0.85 -7.51
C PRO A 206 -16.50 -0.10 -8.10
N PHE A 207 -15.93 0.88 -7.38
CA PHE A 207 -14.75 1.62 -7.80
C PHE A 207 -13.49 0.73 -7.81
N LEU A 208 -13.36 -0.15 -6.82
CA LEU A 208 -12.31 -1.18 -6.79
C LEU A 208 -12.42 -2.11 -8.01
N ALA A 209 -13.61 -2.65 -8.27
CA ALA A 209 -13.84 -3.56 -9.41
C ALA A 209 -13.50 -2.88 -10.74
N ALA A 210 -13.96 -1.65 -10.95
CA ALA A 210 -13.60 -0.85 -12.12
C ALA A 210 -12.08 -0.60 -12.20
N GLY A 211 -11.43 -0.33 -11.07
CA GLY A 211 -9.97 -0.15 -10.98
C GLY A 211 -9.21 -1.42 -11.37
N ILE A 212 -9.65 -2.58 -10.90
CA ILE A 212 -9.06 -3.89 -11.26
C ILE A 212 -9.17 -4.11 -12.77
N VAL A 213 -10.36 -3.99 -13.34
CA VAL A 213 -10.61 -4.20 -14.78
C VAL A 213 -9.77 -3.25 -15.63
N PHE A 214 -9.76 -1.97 -15.27
CA PHE A 214 -8.95 -0.98 -15.98
C PHE A 214 -7.44 -1.24 -15.83
N GLY A 215 -7.00 -1.60 -14.64
CA GLY A 215 -5.60 -1.90 -14.35
C GLY A 215 -5.09 -3.14 -15.10
N GLU A 216 -5.87 -4.21 -15.16
CA GLU A 216 -5.54 -5.40 -15.96
C GLU A 216 -5.44 -5.08 -17.46
N TRP A 217 -6.40 -4.30 -17.99
CA TRP A 217 -6.36 -3.84 -19.38
C TRP A 217 -5.14 -2.95 -19.67
N ALA A 218 -4.81 -2.04 -18.74
CA ALA A 218 -3.70 -1.12 -18.90
C ALA A 218 -2.32 -1.78 -18.67
N HIS A 219 -2.23 -2.83 -17.85
CA HIS A 219 -0.99 -3.54 -17.56
C HIS A 219 -0.21 -3.95 -18.81
N GLN A 220 -0.92 -4.29 -19.89
CA GLN A 220 -0.33 -4.71 -21.16
C GLN A 220 0.08 -3.54 -22.07
N ARG A 221 -0.38 -2.30 -21.81
CA ARG A 221 -0.32 -1.17 -22.78
C ARG A 221 0.45 0.06 -22.31
N VAL A 222 0.65 0.27 -20.98
CA VAL A 222 1.15 1.55 -20.46
C VAL A 222 2.67 1.55 -20.26
N LYS A 223 3.33 2.59 -20.78
CA LYS A 223 4.73 2.98 -20.43
C LYS A 223 4.73 3.68 -19.07
N LYS A 224 5.50 3.12 -18.13
CA LYS A 224 5.40 3.37 -16.68
C LYS A 224 5.95 4.73 -16.17
N GLU A 225 6.74 5.46 -16.96
CA GLU A 225 7.68 6.44 -16.39
C GLU A 225 7.09 7.81 -16.10
N THR A 226 6.35 8.41 -17.04
CA THR A 226 5.76 9.75 -16.84
C THR A 226 4.68 9.77 -15.75
N PHE A 227 3.94 8.66 -15.63
CA PHE A 227 2.88 8.53 -14.65
C PHE A 227 3.41 8.47 -13.21
N LYS A 228 4.57 7.85 -12.99
CA LYS A 228 5.21 7.79 -11.66
C LYS A 228 5.53 9.17 -11.10
N VAL A 229 6.07 10.07 -11.90
CA VAL A 229 6.44 11.43 -11.44
C VAL A 229 5.24 12.19 -10.94
N LEU A 230 4.15 12.21 -11.73
CA LEU A 230 2.92 12.92 -11.34
C LEU A 230 2.38 12.38 -10.01
N ILE A 231 2.32 11.05 -9.87
CA ILE A 231 1.82 10.41 -8.65
C ILE A 231 2.67 10.75 -7.44
N PHE A 232 3.99 10.57 -7.52
CA PHE A 232 4.85 10.81 -6.36
C PHE A 232 4.99 12.28 -6.02
N SER A 233 4.90 13.19 -7.00
CA SER A 233 4.81 14.63 -6.72
C SER A 233 3.52 15.00 -5.99
N THR A 234 2.39 14.44 -6.42
CA THR A 234 1.10 14.64 -5.75
C THR A 234 1.11 14.03 -4.34
N LEU A 235 1.72 12.85 -4.19
CA LEU A 235 1.87 12.18 -2.89
C LEU A 235 2.74 13.01 -1.93
N LEU A 236 3.84 13.56 -2.42
CA LEU A 236 4.73 14.45 -1.64
C LEU A 236 3.96 15.68 -1.14
N LEU A 237 3.23 16.33 -2.04
CA LEU A 237 2.41 17.50 -1.69
C LEU A 237 1.33 17.13 -0.65
N ALA A 238 0.64 16.01 -0.86
CA ALA A 238 -0.38 15.52 0.07
C ALA A 238 0.20 15.20 1.46
N GLY A 239 1.39 14.59 1.52
CA GLY A 239 2.09 14.33 2.78
C GLY A 239 2.46 15.61 3.53
N ILE A 240 2.94 16.63 2.81
CA ILE A 240 3.24 17.96 3.39
C ILE A 240 1.97 18.63 3.92
N VAL A 241 0.90 18.65 3.13
CA VAL A 241 -0.39 19.22 3.57
C VAL A 241 -0.92 18.47 4.80
N MET A 242 -0.82 17.16 4.83
CA MET A 242 -1.23 16.34 5.98
C MET A 242 -0.45 16.65 7.27
N LEU A 243 0.82 17.04 7.12
CA LEU A 243 1.69 17.37 8.26
C LEU A 243 1.37 18.75 8.84
N VAL A 244 1.00 19.70 7.98
CA VAL A 244 0.75 21.11 8.36
C VAL A 244 -0.71 21.34 8.80
N ALA A 245 -1.66 20.58 8.25
CA ALA A 245 -3.09 20.66 8.58
C ALA A 245 -3.45 19.86 9.85
#